data_9efd4867a397df84e2f9dc19962b96b5
#
_entry.id   9efd4867a397df84e2f9dc19962b96b5
#
_cell.length_a   1.000
_cell.length_b   1.000
_cell.length_c   1.000
_cell.angle_alpha   90.00
_cell.angle_beta   90.00
_cell.angle_gamma   90.00
#
_symmetry.space_group_name_H-M   'P 1'
#
loop_
_entity.id
_entity.type
_entity.pdbx_description
1 polymer ?
#
loop_
_entity_poly.entity_id
_entity_poly.type
_entity_poly.pdbx_seq_one_letter_code
_entity_poly.pdbx_strand_id
1 'polypeptide(L)'
;GEEGIAYLVEFSERAVRDLLGVCERRSNMVPILADARKPEEYSWVEHVDVLYEDVAQPDQVKILKRNAEEFLKEDGWIMVAIKARAIDVTKDPGEIYEEVKSELEEEFEVEEFLELDPFEEDHCFIVARKA
;
A
#
# COMPACT_ATOMS: atom_id res chain seq x y z
N GLY A 1 -5.74 -16.28 -4.72
CA GLY A 1 -6.44 -17.56 -4.92
C GLY A 1 -6.62 -18.30 -3.59
N GLU A 2 -7.22 -19.46 -3.62
CA GLU A 2 -7.55 -20.21 -2.41
C GLU A 2 -6.34 -20.64 -1.58
N GLU A 3 -5.17 -20.77 -2.20
CA GLU A 3 -3.93 -21.15 -1.51
C GLU A 3 -3.14 -19.96 -0.98
N GLY A 4 -3.47 -18.77 -1.42
CA GLY A 4 -2.84 -17.54 -0.94
C GLY A 4 -3.46 -17.07 0.36
N ILE A 5 -2.74 -16.19 1.08
CA ILE A 5 -3.23 -15.56 2.29
C ILE A 5 -3.11 -14.04 2.12
N ALA A 6 -4.18 -13.32 2.44
CA ALA A 6 -4.20 -11.87 2.46
C ALA A 6 -4.29 -11.37 3.89
N TYR A 7 -3.33 -10.55 4.31
CA TYR A 7 -3.34 -9.85 5.58
C TYR A 7 -3.81 -8.43 5.32
N LEU A 8 -4.88 -8.00 5.98
CA LEU A 8 -5.59 -6.76 5.69
C LEU A 8 -5.51 -5.81 6.89
N VAL A 9 -4.58 -4.87 6.81
CA VAL A 9 -4.39 -3.88 7.87
C VAL A 9 -5.30 -2.69 7.64
N GLU A 10 -6.18 -2.42 8.59
CA GLU A 10 -7.13 -1.31 8.53
C GLU A 10 -7.20 -0.60 9.88
N PHE A 11 -7.08 0.71 9.84
CA PHE A 11 -7.09 1.56 11.03
C PHE A 11 -8.50 1.85 11.56
N SER A 12 -9.48 1.94 10.66
CA SER A 12 -10.86 2.27 11.03
C SER A 12 -11.61 1.08 11.62
N GLU A 13 -12.10 1.23 12.84
CA GLU A 13 -12.94 0.19 13.47
C GLU A 13 -14.19 -0.13 12.66
N ARG A 14 -14.78 0.89 12.05
CA ARG A 14 -15.97 0.72 11.20
C ARG A 14 -15.65 -0.09 9.95
N ALA A 15 -14.54 0.22 9.29
CA ALA A 15 -14.11 -0.52 8.11
C ALA A 15 -13.77 -1.97 8.45
N VAL A 16 -13.16 -2.21 9.61
CA VAL A 16 -12.84 -3.57 10.08
C VAL A 16 -14.11 -4.38 10.34
N ARG A 17 -15.17 -3.76 10.86
CA ARG A 17 -16.46 -4.46 11.04
C ARG A 17 -17.02 -4.97 9.72
N ASP A 18 -16.96 -4.13 8.68
CA ASP A 18 -17.43 -4.52 7.35
C ASP A 18 -16.52 -5.61 6.77
N LEU A 19 -15.22 -5.48 6.98
CA LEU A 19 -14.21 -6.44 6.55
C LEU A 19 -14.40 -7.81 7.22
N LEU A 20 -14.77 -7.84 8.50
CA LEU A 20 -15.03 -9.09 9.22
C LEU A 20 -16.11 -9.92 8.53
N GLY A 21 -17.16 -9.27 8.03
CA GLY A 21 -18.21 -9.95 7.28
C GLY A 21 -17.70 -10.64 6.02
N VAL A 22 -16.71 -10.07 5.35
CA VAL A 22 -16.06 -10.66 4.18
C VAL A 22 -15.14 -11.81 4.61
N CYS A 23 -14.37 -11.60 5.66
CA CYS A 23 -13.41 -12.59 6.16
C CYS A 23 -14.09 -13.86 6.70
N GLU A 24 -15.31 -13.77 7.21
CA GLU A 24 -16.08 -14.91 7.64
C GLU A 24 -16.37 -15.88 6.49
N ARG A 25 -16.43 -15.35 5.27
CA ARG A 25 -16.73 -16.14 4.07
C ARG A 25 -15.49 -16.58 3.32
N ARG A 26 -14.31 -16.10 3.73
CA ARG A 26 -13.04 -16.37 3.06
C ARG A 26 -11.98 -16.69 4.10
N SER A 27 -11.65 -17.97 4.21
CA SER A 27 -10.70 -18.46 5.22
C SER A 27 -9.27 -17.98 5.04
N ASN A 28 -8.95 -17.44 3.86
CA ASN A 28 -7.60 -16.96 3.52
C ASN A 28 -7.43 -15.43 3.66
N MET A 29 -8.35 -14.76 4.34
CA MET A 29 -8.28 -13.33 4.61
C MET A 29 -8.20 -13.08 6.11
N VAL A 30 -7.16 -12.40 6.55
CA VAL A 30 -6.91 -12.11 7.96
C VAL A 30 -7.04 -10.61 8.21
N PRO A 31 -8.09 -10.16 8.90
CA PRO A 31 -8.27 -8.75 9.21
C PRO A 31 -7.41 -8.34 10.40
N ILE A 32 -6.81 -7.16 10.33
CA ILE A 32 -5.95 -6.63 11.39
C ILE A 32 -6.36 -5.17 11.66
N LEU A 33 -6.88 -4.91 12.85
CA LEU A 33 -7.17 -3.55 13.26
C LEU A 33 -5.88 -2.93 13.82
N ALA A 34 -5.20 -2.15 13.00
CA ALA A 34 -3.94 -1.52 13.36
C ALA A 34 -3.64 -0.34 12.45
N ASP A 35 -2.68 0.47 12.88
CA ASP A 35 -2.18 1.60 12.10
C ASP A 35 -0.96 1.16 11.30
N ALA A 36 -1.01 1.31 9.98
CA ALA A 36 0.09 0.94 9.08
C ALA A 36 1.39 1.74 9.36
N ARG A 37 1.29 2.85 10.09
CA ARG A 37 2.46 3.60 10.56
C ARG A 37 3.21 2.88 11.68
N LYS A 38 2.58 1.88 12.27
CA LYS A 38 3.10 1.14 13.42
C LYS A 38 3.18 -0.35 13.10
N PRO A 39 4.06 -0.77 12.18
CA PRO A 39 4.17 -2.17 11.80
C PRO A 39 4.51 -3.11 12.95
N GLU A 40 5.08 -2.60 14.02
CA GLU A 40 5.33 -3.36 15.25
C GLU A 40 4.06 -3.92 15.89
N GLU A 41 2.89 -3.32 15.63
CA GLU A 41 1.61 -3.79 16.17
C GLU A 41 1.15 -5.11 15.52
N TYR A 42 1.68 -5.42 14.34
CA TYR A 42 1.37 -6.68 13.63
C TYR A 42 2.63 -7.41 13.17
N SER A 43 3.67 -7.34 13.99
CA SER A 43 4.97 -7.97 13.70
C SER A 43 4.91 -9.49 13.52
N TRP A 44 3.81 -10.12 13.97
CA TRP A 44 3.58 -11.55 13.81
C TRP A 44 3.23 -11.97 12.38
N VAL A 45 2.94 -11.01 11.50
CA VAL A 45 2.63 -11.31 10.10
C VAL A 45 3.88 -11.86 9.42
N GLU A 46 3.73 -12.96 8.70
CA GLU A 46 4.83 -13.57 7.96
C GLU A 46 5.23 -12.72 6.75
N HIS A 47 6.41 -12.98 6.19
CA HIS A 47 6.87 -12.28 5.00
C HIS A 47 5.97 -12.57 3.80
N VAL A 48 5.68 -11.54 3.02
CA VAL A 48 4.74 -11.61 1.90
C VAL A 48 5.42 -11.42 0.55
N ASP A 49 4.78 -11.95 -0.48
CA ASP A 49 5.24 -11.82 -1.87
C ASP A 49 4.86 -10.48 -2.49
N VAL A 50 3.71 -9.94 -2.07
CA VAL A 50 3.16 -8.69 -2.60
C VAL A 50 2.69 -7.81 -1.44
N LEU A 51 3.05 -6.54 -1.50
CA LEU A 51 2.54 -5.53 -0.58
C LEU A 51 1.73 -4.51 -1.39
N TYR A 52 0.45 -4.39 -1.06
CA TYR A 52 -0.44 -3.41 -1.67
C TYR A 52 -0.76 -2.30 -0.66
N GLU A 53 -0.65 -1.05 -1.09
CA GLU A 53 -0.97 0.08 -0.22
C GLU A 53 -1.89 1.08 -0.92
N ASP A 54 -2.92 1.47 -0.20
CA ASP A 54 -3.85 2.52 -0.61
C ASP A 54 -4.25 3.33 0.63
N VAL A 55 -3.27 3.98 1.25
CA VAL A 55 -3.51 4.84 2.42
C VAL A 55 -3.42 6.31 2.02
N ALA A 56 -4.47 7.06 2.28
CA ALA A 56 -4.55 8.47 1.92
C ALA A 56 -3.90 9.36 2.99
N GLN A 57 -2.56 9.28 3.11
CA GLN A 57 -1.77 10.00 4.11
C GLN A 57 -0.62 10.77 3.45
N PRO A 58 -0.24 11.95 3.98
CA PRO A 58 0.89 12.70 3.44
C PRO A 58 2.21 11.93 3.45
N ASP A 59 2.39 11.02 4.40
CA ASP A 59 3.60 10.20 4.57
C ASP A 59 3.47 8.80 3.95
N GLN A 60 2.62 8.67 2.94
CA GLN A 60 2.31 7.40 2.28
C GLN A 60 3.53 6.61 1.82
N VAL A 61 4.51 7.25 1.22
CA VAL A 61 5.73 6.57 0.73
C VAL A 61 6.57 6.04 1.89
N LYS A 62 6.67 6.81 2.95
CA LYS A 62 7.41 6.41 4.15
C LYS A 62 6.76 5.19 4.82
N ILE A 63 5.43 5.19 4.90
CA ILE A 63 4.66 4.05 5.41
C ILE A 63 4.94 2.81 4.57
N LEU A 64 4.89 2.95 3.25
CA LEU A 64 5.15 1.86 2.32
C LEU A 64 6.55 1.27 2.50
N LYS A 65 7.56 2.11 2.53
CA LYS A 65 8.96 1.67 2.69
C LYS A 65 9.18 0.92 4.00
N ARG A 66 8.58 1.41 5.07
CA ARG A 66 8.71 0.80 6.39
C ARG A 66 8.04 -0.57 6.44
N ASN A 67 6.85 -0.70 5.87
CA ASN A 67 6.17 -1.99 5.80
C ASN A 67 6.91 -2.97 4.86
N ALA A 68 7.43 -2.48 3.76
CA ALA A 68 8.19 -3.31 2.83
C ALA A 68 9.48 -3.86 3.48
N GLU A 69 10.17 -3.03 4.27
CA GLU A 69 11.35 -3.45 5.01
C GLU A 69 11.04 -4.58 5.99
N GLU A 70 9.92 -4.47 6.71
CA GLU A 70 9.51 -5.45 7.71
C GLU A 70 8.94 -6.74 7.12
N PHE A 71 8.16 -6.65 6.06
CA PHE A 71 7.32 -7.77 5.61
C PHE A 71 7.54 -8.26 4.20
N LEU A 72 8.11 -7.44 3.31
CA LEU A 72 8.24 -7.84 1.91
C LEU A 72 9.46 -8.73 1.71
N LYS A 73 9.25 -9.89 1.07
CA LYS A 73 10.35 -10.79 0.68
C LYS A 73 11.28 -10.11 -0.31
N GLU A 74 12.54 -10.56 -0.37
CA GLU A 74 13.44 -10.20 -1.46
C GLU A 74 12.79 -10.59 -2.79
N ASP A 75 12.96 -9.77 -3.80
CA ASP A 75 12.29 -9.90 -5.10
C ASP A 75 10.76 -9.77 -5.03
N GLY A 76 10.21 -9.32 -3.89
CA GLY A 76 8.79 -9.10 -3.77
C GLY A 76 8.31 -7.86 -4.52
N TRP A 77 7.02 -7.79 -4.74
CA TRP A 77 6.39 -6.71 -5.49
C TRP A 77 5.64 -5.75 -4.58
N ILE A 78 5.68 -4.48 -4.91
CA ILE A 78 4.78 -3.49 -4.31
C ILE A 78 3.80 -2.98 -5.35
N MET A 79 2.60 -2.69 -4.88
CA MET A 79 1.55 -2.04 -5.66
C MET A 79 1.02 -0.92 -4.81
N VAL A 80 1.06 0.30 -5.30
CA VAL A 80 0.63 1.46 -4.50
C VAL A 80 -0.24 2.39 -5.31
N ALA A 81 -1.37 2.75 -4.71
CA ALA A 81 -2.28 3.77 -5.23
C ALA A 81 -1.95 5.09 -4.57
N ILE A 82 -1.56 6.08 -5.35
CA ILE A 82 -1.17 7.41 -4.89
C ILE A 82 -2.29 8.39 -5.16
N LYS A 83 -2.74 9.06 -4.10
CA LYS A 83 -3.67 10.19 -4.21
C LYS A 83 -2.88 11.47 -3.99
N ALA A 84 -2.64 12.22 -5.06
CA ALA A 84 -1.83 13.43 -4.99
C ALA A 84 -2.35 14.45 -3.97
N ARG A 85 -3.66 14.62 -3.90
CA ARG A 85 -4.30 15.58 -3.00
C ARG A 85 -4.14 15.22 -1.52
N ALA A 86 -3.89 13.96 -1.21
CA ALA A 86 -3.63 13.53 0.16
C ALA A 86 -2.20 13.83 0.59
N ILE A 87 -1.29 13.96 -0.37
CA ILE A 87 0.13 14.26 -0.10
C ILE A 87 0.35 15.77 0.03
N ASP A 88 -0.06 16.53 -0.98
CA ASP A 88 0.10 17.99 -0.96
C ASP A 88 -0.90 18.65 -1.92
N VAL A 89 -1.86 19.39 -1.38
CA VAL A 89 -2.90 20.06 -2.17
C VAL A 89 -2.38 21.29 -2.91
N THR A 90 -1.19 21.78 -2.57
CA THR A 90 -0.61 23.00 -3.15
C THR A 90 0.23 22.75 -4.39
N LYS A 91 0.65 21.49 -4.61
CA LYS A 91 1.47 21.12 -5.75
C LYS A 91 0.65 20.54 -6.89
N ASP A 92 1.18 20.67 -8.11
CA ASP A 92 0.62 20.02 -9.27
C ASP A 92 0.70 18.49 -9.10
N PRO A 93 -0.38 17.73 -9.37
CA PRO A 93 -0.37 16.27 -9.23
C PRO A 93 0.77 15.57 -9.97
N GLY A 94 1.09 16.01 -11.19
CA GLY A 94 2.21 15.43 -11.96
C GLY A 94 3.55 15.59 -11.27
N GLU A 95 3.76 16.71 -10.60
CA GLU A 95 4.98 16.97 -9.83
C GLU A 95 5.07 16.03 -8.63
N ILE A 96 3.95 15.79 -7.95
CA ILE A 96 3.88 14.86 -6.83
C ILE A 96 4.19 13.44 -7.30
N TYR A 97 3.65 13.01 -8.44
CA TYR A 97 3.90 11.68 -8.98
C TYR A 97 5.39 11.45 -9.28
N GLU A 98 6.06 12.46 -9.84
CA GLU A 98 7.50 12.38 -10.11
C GLU A 98 8.32 12.31 -8.83
N GLU A 99 7.94 13.06 -7.81
CA GLU A 99 8.59 13.00 -6.50
C GLU A 99 8.42 11.63 -5.85
N VAL A 100 7.21 11.08 -5.86
CA VAL A 100 6.93 9.77 -5.30
C VAL A 100 7.70 8.68 -6.03
N LYS A 101 7.69 8.72 -7.36
CA LYS A 101 8.43 7.78 -8.20
C LYS A 101 9.92 7.82 -7.88
N SER A 102 10.48 9.00 -7.77
CA SER A 102 11.90 9.21 -7.44
C SER A 102 12.25 8.63 -6.07
N GLU A 103 11.38 8.85 -5.07
CA GLU A 103 11.60 8.29 -3.73
C GLU A 103 11.54 6.76 -3.74
N LEU A 104 10.63 6.19 -4.50
CA LEU A 104 10.51 4.73 -4.61
C LEU A 104 11.71 4.13 -5.32
N GLU A 105 12.27 4.80 -6.31
CA GLU A 105 13.42 4.32 -7.06
C GLU A 105 14.69 4.20 -6.21
N GLU A 106 14.73 4.81 -5.04
CA GLU A 106 15.85 4.65 -4.10
C GLU A 106 15.97 3.22 -3.57
N GLU A 107 14.86 2.49 -3.48
CA GLU A 107 14.82 1.15 -2.88
C GLU A 107 14.15 0.10 -3.78
N PHE A 108 13.41 0.52 -4.77
CA PHE A 108 12.62 -0.35 -5.64
C PHE A 108 12.92 -0.07 -7.10
N GLU A 109 12.66 -1.07 -7.93
CA GLU A 109 12.71 -0.93 -9.38
C GLU A 109 11.28 -0.73 -9.87
N VAL A 110 10.98 0.47 -10.36
CA VAL A 110 9.64 0.80 -10.86
C VAL A 110 9.42 0.13 -12.21
N GLU A 111 8.43 -0.75 -12.28
CA GLU A 111 8.11 -1.51 -13.49
C GLU A 111 6.96 -0.89 -14.28
N GLU A 112 5.95 -0.36 -13.58
CA GLU A 112 4.82 0.30 -14.21
C GLU A 112 4.40 1.54 -13.45
N PHE A 113 3.98 2.55 -14.20
CA PHE A 113 3.44 3.79 -13.69
C PHE A 113 2.25 4.18 -14.55
N LEU A 114 1.06 4.34 -13.91
CA LEU A 114 -0.17 4.67 -14.61
C LEU A 114 -0.87 5.84 -13.95
N GLU A 115 -1.15 6.88 -14.72
CA GLU A 115 -2.04 7.94 -14.27
C GLU A 115 -3.47 7.48 -14.48
N LEU A 116 -4.31 7.63 -13.47
CA LEU A 116 -5.68 7.10 -13.49
C LEU A 116 -6.72 8.07 -14.03
N ASP A 117 -6.34 9.30 -14.41
CA ASP A 117 -7.24 10.23 -15.06
C ASP A 117 -7.69 9.67 -16.42
N PRO A 118 -8.94 9.89 -16.81
CA PRO A 118 -10.02 10.59 -16.11
C PRO A 118 -10.84 9.72 -15.16
N PHE A 119 -10.50 8.46 -14.98
CA PHE A 119 -11.30 7.51 -14.17
C PHE A 119 -11.23 7.85 -12.67
N GLU A 120 -10.04 8.22 -12.19
CA GLU A 120 -9.86 8.77 -10.85
C GLU A 120 -8.93 9.98 -10.95
N GLU A 121 -9.49 11.16 -10.68
CA GLU A 121 -8.72 12.39 -10.75
C GLU A 121 -7.61 12.46 -9.69
N ASP A 122 -6.45 12.94 -10.10
CA ASP A 122 -5.30 13.15 -9.22
C ASP A 122 -4.80 11.89 -8.53
N HIS A 123 -5.01 10.75 -9.18
CA HIS A 123 -4.50 9.46 -8.73
C HIS A 123 -3.52 8.86 -9.74
N CYS A 124 -2.53 8.14 -9.23
CA CYS A 124 -1.71 7.28 -10.06
C CYS A 124 -1.52 5.92 -9.37
N PHE A 125 -1.11 4.94 -10.14
CA PHE A 125 -0.85 3.60 -9.66
C PHE A 125 0.57 3.19 -10.06
N ILE A 126 1.33 2.68 -9.11
CA ILE A 126 2.73 2.29 -9.33
C ILE A 126 2.91 0.83 -8.95
N VAL A 127 3.57 0.09 -9.84
CA VAL A 127 4.00 -1.28 -9.58
C VAL A 127 5.52 -1.30 -9.60
N ALA A 128 6.11 -1.79 -8.55
CA ALA A 128 7.56 -1.83 -8.44
C ALA A 128 8.02 -3.13 -7.77
N ARG A 129 9.28 -3.42 -7.91
CA ARG A 129 9.90 -4.64 -7.40
C ARG A 129 11.00 -4.29 -6.42
N LYS A 130 11.11 -5.05 -5.35
CA LYS A 130 12.17 -4.85 -4.38
C LYS A 130 13.51 -5.20 -5.02
N ALA A 131 14.41 -4.26 -5.00
CA ALA A 131 15.71 -4.43 -5.61
C ALA A 131 16.66 -5.33 -4.77
#